data_7563fc7d3a530771aa126bed10d290bc
#
_entry.id   7563fc7d3a530771aa126bed10d290bc
#
_cell.length_a   1.000
_cell.length_b   1.000
_cell.length_c   1.000
_cell.angle_alpha   90.00
_cell.angle_beta   90.00
_cell.angle_gamma   90.00
#
_symmetry.space_group_name_H-M   'P 1'
#
loop_
_entity.id
_entity.type
_entity.pdbx_description
1 polymer ?
#
loop_
_entity_poly.entity_id
_entity_poly.type
_entity_poly.pdbx_seq_one_letter_code
_entity_poly.pdbx_strand_id
1 'polypeptide(L)'
;VVAVSLAKSSLPFCAALAVTRGHALLSDFTPEALADPALRALSARVAMIADPAMDERHAAREDRRPARAELVLADGRRLVAERDVARGWPEDPMDARAVRAKFDELVVPAYGAARAREVAAAIEGVEALADVTALGELLAAPA
;
A
#
# COMPACT_ATOMS: atom_id res chain seq x y z
N VAL A 1 -7.74 21.92 3.97
CA VAL A 1 -7.74 20.79 3.00
C VAL A 1 -6.48 20.02 3.24
N VAL A 2 -6.59 18.83 3.81
CA VAL A 2 -5.44 17.92 3.92
C VAL A 2 -5.08 17.49 2.50
N ALA A 3 -3.85 17.75 2.09
CA ALA A 3 -3.41 17.33 0.77
C ALA A 3 -3.47 15.80 0.65
N VAL A 4 -3.83 15.28 -0.53
CA VAL A 4 -3.88 13.83 -0.82
C VAL A 4 -2.57 13.12 -0.44
N SER A 5 -1.44 13.80 -0.63
CA SER A 5 -0.11 13.29 -0.23
C SER A 5 0.01 13.04 1.28
N LEU A 6 -0.58 13.89 2.13
CA LEU A 6 -0.57 13.71 3.58
C LEU A 6 -1.50 12.58 4.03
N ALA A 7 -2.59 12.33 3.31
CA ALA A 7 -3.52 11.25 3.63
C ALA A 7 -2.86 9.87 3.50
N LYS A 8 -1.93 9.70 2.56
CA LYS A 8 -1.16 8.46 2.38
C LYS A 8 -0.26 8.13 3.58
N SER A 9 0.13 9.14 4.35
CA SER A 9 0.93 9.01 5.58
C SER A 9 0.07 9.02 6.84
N SER A 10 -1.24 9.14 6.72
CA SER A 10 -2.17 9.12 7.85
C SER A 10 -2.59 7.69 8.19
N LEU A 11 -2.00 7.10 9.22
CA LEU A 11 -2.38 5.77 9.68
C LEU A 11 -3.88 5.66 10.00
N PRO A 12 -4.53 6.64 10.69
CA PRO A 12 -5.97 6.60 10.90
C PRO A 12 -6.79 6.56 9.61
N PHE A 13 -6.41 7.32 8.59
CA PHE A 13 -7.11 7.34 7.32
C PHE A 13 -6.91 6.03 6.55
N CYS A 14 -5.69 5.49 6.51
CA CYS A 14 -5.39 4.20 5.90
C CYS A 14 -6.16 3.06 6.59
N ALA A 15 -6.27 3.09 7.93
CA ALA A 15 -7.05 2.10 8.67
C ALA A 15 -8.56 2.20 8.34
N ALA A 16 -9.10 3.42 8.23
CA ALA A 16 -10.49 3.63 7.83
C ALA A 16 -10.76 3.09 6.41
N LEU A 17 -9.86 3.32 5.45
CA LEU A 17 -9.95 2.74 4.11
C LEU A 17 -9.91 1.21 4.15
N ALA A 18 -8.98 0.63 4.88
CA ALA A 18 -8.84 -0.83 5.00
C ALA A 18 -10.10 -1.48 5.61
N VAL A 19 -10.72 -0.86 6.62
CA VAL A 19 -11.95 -1.34 7.24
C VAL A 19 -13.14 -1.24 6.30
N THR A 20 -13.25 -0.16 5.52
CA THR A 20 -14.42 0.09 4.67
C THR A 20 -14.32 -0.59 3.30
N ARG A 21 -13.12 -0.71 2.74
CA ARG A 21 -12.89 -1.19 1.38
C ARG A 21 -12.15 -2.52 1.31
N GLY A 22 -11.59 -2.99 2.43
CA GLY A 22 -10.73 -4.17 2.47
C GLY A 22 -9.30 -3.92 2.00
N HIS A 23 -8.97 -2.70 1.61
CA HIS A 23 -7.65 -2.29 1.10
C HIS A 23 -7.43 -0.78 1.30
N ALA A 24 -6.19 -0.33 1.07
CA ALA A 24 -5.81 1.08 0.97
C ALA A 24 -4.83 1.21 -0.20
N LEU A 25 -5.36 1.19 -1.42
CA LEU A 25 -4.61 1.27 -2.66
C LEU A 25 -4.32 2.73 -3.02
N LEU A 26 -3.38 2.97 -3.94
CA LEU A 26 -3.06 4.34 -4.37
C LEU A 26 -4.29 5.07 -4.95
N SER A 27 -5.14 4.36 -5.68
CA SER A 27 -6.39 4.84 -6.25
C SER A 27 -7.46 5.25 -5.23
N ASP A 28 -7.31 4.83 -3.97
CA ASP A 28 -8.24 5.20 -2.90
C ASP A 28 -8.01 6.61 -2.34
N PHE A 29 -6.85 7.19 -2.59
CA PHE A 29 -6.47 8.50 -2.06
C PHE A 29 -6.85 9.61 -3.03
N THR A 30 -8.14 9.91 -3.09
CA THR A 30 -8.69 10.96 -3.95
C THR A 30 -9.28 12.12 -3.13
N PRO A 31 -9.45 13.31 -3.71
CA PRO A 31 -10.12 14.41 -3.03
C PRO A 31 -11.51 14.05 -2.50
N GLU A 32 -12.26 13.23 -3.26
CA GLU A 32 -13.61 12.76 -2.90
C GLU A 32 -13.56 11.84 -1.69
N ALA A 33 -12.60 10.90 -1.64
CA ALA A 33 -12.41 10.02 -0.49
C ALA A 33 -12.01 10.83 0.76
N LEU A 34 -11.18 11.85 0.60
CA LEU A 34 -10.81 12.74 1.72
C LEU A 34 -11.99 13.58 2.21
N ALA A 35 -12.94 13.88 1.35
CA ALA A 35 -14.16 14.64 1.68
C ALA A 35 -15.28 13.74 2.24
N ASP A 36 -15.19 12.43 2.08
CA ASP A 36 -16.20 11.47 2.52
C ASP A 36 -16.42 11.54 4.04
N PRO A 37 -17.61 11.94 4.49
CA PRO A 37 -17.90 12.08 5.91
C PRO A 37 -17.85 10.76 6.68
N ALA A 38 -18.16 9.63 6.05
CA ALA A 38 -18.12 8.31 6.69
C ALA A 38 -16.67 7.87 6.93
N LEU A 39 -15.78 8.03 5.94
CA LEU A 39 -14.36 7.77 6.11
C LEU A 39 -13.74 8.67 7.16
N ARG A 40 -14.09 9.95 7.18
CA ARG A 40 -13.60 10.91 8.18
C ARG A 40 -14.07 10.55 9.59
N ALA A 41 -15.35 10.22 9.74
CA ALA A 41 -15.90 9.80 11.03
C ALA A 41 -15.23 8.53 11.56
N LEU A 42 -14.97 7.55 10.68
CA LEU A 42 -14.28 6.32 11.07
C LEU A 42 -12.81 6.60 11.39
N SER A 43 -12.12 7.38 10.57
CA SER A 43 -10.72 7.78 10.82
C SER A 43 -10.55 8.49 12.17
N ALA A 44 -11.51 9.33 12.56
CA ALA A 44 -11.49 10.02 13.86
C ALA A 44 -11.65 9.07 15.06
N ARG A 45 -12.13 7.85 14.85
CA ARG A 45 -12.26 6.80 15.88
C ARG A 45 -11.02 5.94 16.02
N VAL A 46 -10.06 6.05 15.12
CA VAL A 46 -8.82 5.29 15.19
C VAL A 46 -7.88 5.92 16.21
N ALA A 47 -7.58 5.20 17.28
CA ALA A 47 -6.60 5.58 18.28
C ALA A 47 -5.25 4.93 17.92
N MET A 48 -4.19 5.73 17.85
CA MET A 48 -2.82 5.24 17.76
C MET A 48 -2.25 5.11 19.18
N ILE A 49 -1.77 3.92 19.50
CA ILE A 49 -1.24 3.60 20.83
C ILE A 49 0.21 3.17 20.64
N ALA A 50 1.13 3.85 21.33
CA ALA A 50 2.51 3.39 21.43
C ALA A 50 2.54 2.13 22.31
N ASP A 51 3.19 1.07 21.83
CA ASP A 51 3.34 -0.18 22.56
C ASP A 51 4.84 -0.46 22.76
N PRO A 52 5.34 -0.32 24.01
CA PRO A 52 6.76 -0.54 24.31
C PRO A 52 7.26 -1.92 23.89
N ALA A 53 6.42 -2.96 23.95
CA ALA A 53 6.82 -4.29 23.50
C ALA A 53 7.02 -4.35 21.97
N MET A 54 6.27 -3.59 21.20
CA MET A 54 6.50 -3.44 19.74
C MET A 54 7.77 -2.66 19.47
N ASP A 55 8.05 -1.60 20.24
CA ASP A 55 9.27 -0.81 20.13
C ASP A 55 10.51 -1.64 20.46
N GLU A 56 10.47 -2.47 21.50
CA GLU A 56 11.55 -3.41 21.84
C GLU A 56 11.79 -4.43 20.72
N ARG A 57 10.73 -4.98 20.15
CA ARG A 57 10.83 -5.92 19.01
C ARG A 57 11.41 -5.26 17.76
N HIS A 58 11.10 -4.00 17.53
CA HIS A 58 11.71 -3.21 16.46
C HIS A 58 13.19 -2.93 16.75
N ALA A 59 13.52 -2.52 17.98
CA ALA A 59 14.91 -2.23 18.38
C ALA A 59 15.82 -3.47 18.30
N ALA A 60 15.27 -4.66 18.58
CA ALA A 60 15.99 -5.92 18.45
C ALA A 60 16.26 -6.31 16.98
N ARG A 61 15.43 -5.86 16.07
CA ARG A 61 15.49 -6.13 14.62
C ARG A 61 15.01 -4.90 13.86
N GLU A 62 15.92 -3.98 13.53
CA GLU A 62 15.62 -2.72 12.84
C GLU A 62 14.97 -2.91 11.45
N ASP A 63 15.15 -4.09 10.86
CA ASP A 63 14.50 -4.49 9.61
C ASP A 63 13.02 -4.86 9.79
N ARG A 64 12.51 -4.99 11.03
CA ARG A 64 11.12 -5.32 11.31
C ARG A 64 10.30 -4.09 11.64
N ARG A 65 9.03 -4.17 11.33
CA ARG A 65 8.04 -3.13 11.63
C ARG A 65 6.82 -3.79 12.26
N PRO A 66 6.94 -4.27 13.53
CA PRO A 66 5.84 -4.92 14.21
C PRO A 66 4.66 -3.95 14.36
N ALA A 67 3.48 -4.47 14.13
CA ALA A 67 2.25 -3.70 14.27
C ALA A 67 1.12 -4.60 14.76
N ARG A 68 0.24 -4.04 15.59
CA ARG A 68 -0.98 -4.68 16.05
C ARG A 68 -2.17 -3.77 15.76
N ALA A 69 -3.23 -4.34 15.22
CA ALA A 69 -4.50 -3.67 15.03
C ALA A 69 -5.59 -4.38 15.82
N GLU A 70 -6.45 -3.61 16.45
CA GLU A 70 -7.64 -4.10 17.14
C GLU A 70 -8.86 -3.36 16.62
N LEU A 71 -9.89 -4.09 16.22
CA LEU A 71 -11.17 -3.58 15.78
C LEU A 71 -12.26 -4.03 16.74
N VAL A 72 -12.93 -3.09 17.38
CA VAL A 72 -14.09 -3.34 18.24
C VAL A 72 -15.36 -3.14 17.42
N LEU A 73 -16.14 -4.20 17.27
CA LEU A 73 -17.41 -4.19 16.52
C LEU A 73 -18.55 -3.63 17.39
N ALA A 74 -19.66 -3.27 16.73
CA ALA A 74 -20.84 -2.74 17.41
C ALA A 74 -21.48 -3.73 18.40
N ASP A 75 -21.32 -5.03 18.20
CA ASP A 75 -21.78 -6.10 19.08
C ASP A 75 -20.80 -6.40 20.23
N GLY A 76 -19.71 -5.63 20.35
CA GLY A 76 -18.69 -5.78 21.39
C GLY A 76 -17.61 -6.81 21.07
N ARG A 77 -17.68 -7.56 19.96
CA ARG A 77 -16.62 -8.46 19.56
C ARG A 77 -15.36 -7.68 19.22
N ARG A 78 -14.21 -8.27 19.57
CA ARG A 78 -12.87 -7.74 19.27
C ARG A 78 -12.21 -8.62 18.22
N LEU A 79 -11.77 -8.00 17.15
CA LEU A 79 -10.92 -8.64 16.14
C LEU A 79 -9.53 -8.09 16.31
N VAL A 80 -8.52 -8.97 16.42
CA VAL A 80 -7.13 -8.59 16.61
C VAL A 80 -6.29 -9.21 15.51
N ALA A 81 -5.43 -8.41 14.93
CA ALA A 81 -4.42 -8.85 13.98
C ALA A 81 -3.06 -8.28 14.39
N GLU A 82 -2.04 -9.09 14.25
CA GLU A 82 -0.66 -8.72 14.56
C GLU A 82 0.27 -9.19 13.44
N ARG A 83 1.25 -8.36 13.12
CA ARG A 83 2.29 -8.65 12.13
C ARG A 83 3.63 -8.17 12.65
N ASP A 84 4.66 -8.98 12.49
CA ASP A 84 6.05 -8.63 12.78
C ASP A 84 6.75 -8.08 11.55
N VAL A 85 6.34 -8.56 10.39
CA VAL A 85 7.01 -8.33 9.12
C VAL A 85 5.99 -7.76 8.12
N ALA A 86 6.39 -6.73 7.41
CA ALA A 86 5.58 -6.19 6.32
C ALA A 86 5.59 -7.17 5.13
N ARG A 87 4.45 -7.31 4.46
CA ARG A 87 4.35 -8.11 3.24
C ARG A 87 5.30 -7.57 2.16
N GLY A 88 6.04 -8.47 1.54
CA GLY A 88 7.06 -8.15 0.54
C GLY A 88 8.49 -8.17 1.09
N TRP A 89 8.67 -8.42 2.40
CA TRP A 89 9.96 -8.67 3.00
C TRP A 89 10.40 -10.12 2.77
N PRO A 90 11.71 -10.45 2.95
CA PRO A 90 12.22 -11.81 2.69
C PRO A 90 11.48 -12.91 3.47
N GLU A 91 10.95 -12.58 4.67
CA GLU A 91 10.23 -13.53 5.52
C GLU A 91 8.74 -13.66 5.17
N ASP A 92 8.16 -12.68 4.45
CA ASP A 92 6.78 -12.71 3.93
C ASP A 92 6.77 -12.20 2.47
N PRO A 93 7.40 -12.93 1.53
CA PRO A 93 7.58 -12.48 0.16
C PRO A 93 6.24 -12.39 -0.59
N MET A 94 6.18 -11.45 -1.50
CA MET A 94 5.09 -11.38 -2.47
C MET A 94 5.35 -12.41 -3.59
N ASP A 95 4.35 -13.19 -3.94
CA ASP A 95 4.40 -14.02 -5.14
C ASP A 95 4.35 -13.17 -6.42
N ALA A 96 4.70 -13.76 -7.56
CA ALA A 96 4.76 -13.07 -8.85
C ALA A 96 3.39 -12.45 -9.23
N ARG A 97 2.28 -13.09 -8.87
CA ARG A 97 0.94 -12.57 -9.13
C ARG A 97 0.67 -11.31 -8.32
N ALA A 98 1.05 -11.29 -7.05
CA ALA A 98 0.88 -10.12 -6.18
C ALA A 98 1.77 -8.95 -6.61
N VAL A 99 3.01 -9.23 -7.02
CA VAL A 99 3.92 -8.22 -7.59
C VAL A 99 3.33 -7.65 -8.88
N ARG A 100 2.83 -8.51 -9.77
CA ARG A 100 2.21 -8.08 -11.02
C ARG A 100 0.94 -7.25 -10.77
N ALA A 101 0.08 -7.65 -9.85
CA ALA A 101 -1.12 -6.89 -9.51
C ALA A 101 -0.78 -5.49 -8.98
N LYS A 102 0.25 -5.38 -8.14
CA LYS A 102 0.74 -4.09 -7.64
C LYS A 102 1.33 -3.24 -8.77
N PHE A 103 2.09 -3.83 -9.68
CA PHE A 103 2.60 -3.15 -10.86
C PHE A 103 1.46 -2.59 -11.71
N ASP A 104 0.46 -3.42 -12.05
CA ASP A 104 -0.66 -3.02 -12.88
C ASP A 104 -1.50 -1.90 -12.21
N GLU A 105 -1.73 -1.97 -10.90
CA GLU A 105 -2.40 -0.92 -10.14
C GLU A 105 -1.71 0.45 -10.26
N LEU A 106 -0.39 0.47 -10.26
CA LEU A 106 0.38 1.71 -10.29
C LEU A 106 0.63 2.23 -11.70
N VAL A 107 0.84 1.34 -12.67
CA VAL A 107 1.32 1.68 -14.01
C VAL A 107 0.18 1.88 -15.00
N VAL A 108 -0.88 1.07 -14.93
CA VAL A 108 -2.01 1.17 -15.86
C VAL A 108 -2.69 2.56 -15.86
N PRO A 109 -2.92 3.21 -14.69
CA PRO A 109 -3.51 4.55 -14.69
C PRO A 109 -2.65 5.62 -15.37
N ALA A 110 -1.32 5.45 -15.37
CA ALA A 110 -0.39 6.42 -15.94
C ALA A 110 -0.10 6.17 -17.42
N TYR A 111 -0.03 4.90 -17.85
CA TYR A 111 0.46 4.53 -19.18
C TYR A 111 -0.58 3.81 -20.04
N GLY A 112 -1.71 3.43 -19.47
CA GLY A 112 -2.69 2.55 -20.14
C GLY A 112 -2.27 1.07 -20.13
N ALA A 113 -3.25 0.19 -20.30
CA ALA A 113 -3.05 -1.26 -20.17
C ALA A 113 -2.13 -1.88 -21.23
N ALA A 114 -2.11 -1.31 -22.45
CA ALA A 114 -1.26 -1.83 -23.52
C ALA A 114 0.22 -1.59 -23.18
N ARG A 115 0.59 -0.35 -22.88
CA ARG A 115 1.95 0.04 -22.56
C ARG A 115 2.43 -0.57 -21.25
N ALA A 116 1.55 -0.71 -20.25
CA ALA A 116 1.86 -1.40 -19.02
C ALA A 116 2.29 -2.87 -19.27
N ARG A 117 1.63 -3.58 -20.20
CA ARG A 117 2.05 -4.93 -20.60
C ARG A 117 3.42 -4.95 -21.27
N GLU A 118 3.70 -4.00 -22.17
CA GLU A 118 5.00 -3.88 -22.85
C GLU A 118 6.12 -3.60 -21.85
N VAL A 119 5.91 -2.66 -20.92
CA VAL A 119 6.86 -2.36 -19.85
C VAL A 119 7.12 -3.58 -18.97
N ALA A 120 6.06 -4.28 -18.55
CA ALA A 120 6.22 -5.50 -17.74
C ALA A 120 7.02 -6.58 -18.48
N ALA A 121 6.72 -6.82 -19.76
CA ALA A 121 7.46 -7.79 -20.56
C ALA A 121 8.93 -7.41 -20.73
N ALA A 122 9.23 -6.12 -20.91
CA ALA A 122 10.59 -5.64 -21.00
C ALA A 122 11.36 -5.80 -19.66
N ILE A 123 10.69 -5.56 -18.51
CA ILE A 123 11.28 -5.77 -17.19
C ILE A 123 11.52 -7.27 -16.94
N GLU A 124 10.56 -8.12 -17.24
CA GLU A 124 10.67 -9.58 -17.09
C GLU A 124 11.79 -10.16 -17.97
N GLY A 125 12.05 -9.54 -19.13
CA GLY A 125 13.10 -9.94 -20.06
C GLY A 125 14.37 -9.06 -20.01
N VAL A 126 14.57 -8.26 -18.95
CA VAL A 126 15.63 -7.25 -18.89
C VAL A 126 17.04 -7.82 -19.14
N GLU A 127 17.31 -9.03 -18.70
CA GLU A 127 18.59 -9.72 -18.89
C GLU A 127 18.90 -10.06 -20.38
N ALA A 128 17.85 -10.12 -21.21
CA ALA A 128 17.95 -10.40 -22.63
C ALA A 128 17.93 -9.14 -23.51
N LEU A 129 17.77 -7.94 -22.92
CA LEU A 129 17.82 -6.69 -23.66
C LEU A 129 19.23 -6.41 -24.17
N ALA A 130 19.35 -6.15 -25.46
CA ALA A 130 20.63 -5.72 -26.06
C ALA A 130 21.06 -4.32 -25.58
N ASP A 131 20.07 -3.46 -25.27
CA ASP A 131 20.26 -2.10 -24.78
C ASP A 131 19.13 -1.73 -23.82
N VAL A 132 19.50 -1.34 -22.61
CA VAL A 132 18.55 -0.91 -21.57
C VAL A 132 17.86 0.42 -21.91
N THR A 133 18.37 1.19 -22.87
CA THR A 133 17.77 2.43 -23.36
C THR A 133 16.34 2.18 -23.87
N ALA A 134 16.07 1.00 -24.44
CA ALA A 134 14.74 0.60 -24.88
C ALA A 134 13.71 0.60 -23.72
N LEU A 135 14.12 0.19 -22.52
CA LEU A 135 13.26 0.28 -21.33
C LEU A 135 13.00 1.75 -20.95
N GLY A 136 14.02 2.60 -21.04
CA GLY A 136 13.88 4.05 -20.81
C GLY A 136 12.88 4.70 -21.77
N GLU A 137 12.89 4.34 -23.04
CA GLU A 137 11.92 4.82 -24.05
C GLU A 137 10.48 4.36 -23.73
N LEU A 138 10.31 3.11 -23.26
CA LEU A 138 9.02 2.60 -22.80
C LEU A 138 8.51 3.33 -21.55
N LEU A 139 9.38 3.80 -20.69
CA LEU A 139 9.05 4.52 -19.46
C LEU A 139 8.91 6.03 -19.67
N ALA A 140 9.29 6.56 -20.83
CA ALA A 140 9.06 7.96 -21.14
C ALA A 140 7.56 8.26 -21.10
N ALA A 141 7.19 9.35 -20.42
CA ALA A 141 5.78 9.76 -20.33
C ALA A 141 5.17 9.87 -21.72
N PRO A 142 3.94 9.40 -21.94
CA PRO A 142 3.22 9.71 -23.17
C PRO A 142 3.11 11.24 -23.31
N ALA A 143 3.43 11.72 -24.49
CA ALA A 143 3.36 13.14 -24.83
C ALA A 143 1.90 13.65 -24.76
#